data_dff747b1c8472232df50386b8c06e690
#
_entry.id   dff747b1c8472232df50386b8c06e690
#
_cell.length_a   1.000
_cell.length_b   1.000
_cell.length_c   1.000
_cell.angle_alpha   90.00
_cell.angle_beta   90.00
_cell.angle_gamma   90.00
#
_symmetry.space_group_name_H-M   'P 1'
#
loop_
_entity.id
_entity.type
_entity.pdbx_description
1 polymer ?
#
loop_
_entity_poly.entity_id
_entity_poly.type
_entity_poly.pdbx_seq_one_letter_code
_entity_poly.pdbx_strand_id
1 'polypeptide(L)'
;VVSAPARRALVREWMGCGASERRALAAIGMSASALRYCPREDRNVELRERIGALAHRHRRYGVGMIYLKLRQEGRIVNYKRVERLYREQQLQVRRRKRKKVPVGERQPLLRPSQANQVWSMDFVFDRTADGRVIKCLVIVDDATHEAVAIEVERAIAGHGVTRVLNRLAIRRGLPQVIRTDNGKEFCGKAMVAWAHARGVQLRLIQPGKPNQNAYVESFNGRLRDECLNEHWFPTLLHANEQRPHDALGGLTPTEYRNQHARRSTFGLSA
;
A
#
# COMPACT_ATOMS: atom_id res chain seq x y z
N VAL A 1 39.23 16.10 4.82
CA VAL A 1 39.27 15.40 6.12
C VAL A 1 39.64 13.95 5.90
N VAL A 2 40.77 13.48 6.38
CA VAL A 2 41.22 12.07 6.23
C VAL A 2 40.41 11.18 7.18
N SER A 3 39.80 10.12 6.65
CA SER A 3 38.96 9.19 7.43
C SER A 3 39.78 8.41 8.48
N ALA A 4 39.15 7.93 9.55
CA ALA A 4 39.83 7.15 10.57
C ALA A 4 40.51 5.86 10.07
N PRO A 5 39.96 5.10 9.10
CA PRO A 5 40.64 3.99 8.45
C PRO A 5 41.91 4.42 7.70
N ALA A 6 41.84 5.52 6.95
CA ALA A 6 42.98 6.03 6.20
C ALA A 6 44.12 6.52 7.17
N ARG A 7 43.77 7.17 8.28
CA ARG A 7 44.76 7.52 9.31
C ARG A 7 45.47 6.28 9.92
N ARG A 8 44.68 5.21 10.16
CA ARG A 8 45.28 3.94 10.64
C ARG A 8 46.24 3.32 9.62
N ALA A 9 45.90 3.39 8.34
CA ALA A 9 46.79 2.92 7.27
C ALA A 9 48.09 3.69 7.25
N LEU A 10 48.05 5.04 7.33
CA LEU A 10 49.24 5.89 7.40
C LEU A 10 50.12 5.61 8.63
N VAL A 11 49.53 5.41 9.83
CA VAL A 11 50.30 5.05 11.02
C VAL A 11 51.04 3.73 10.80
N ARG A 12 50.39 2.72 10.23
CA ARG A 12 51.01 1.40 9.96
C ARG A 12 52.11 1.50 8.92
N GLU A 13 51.92 2.30 7.87
CA GLU A 13 52.93 2.58 6.86
C GLU A 13 54.20 3.22 7.47
N TRP A 14 54.05 4.26 8.31
CA TRP A 14 55.16 4.89 8.99
C TRP A 14 55.88 3.95 9.94
N MET A 15 55.16 3.09 10.65
CA MET A 15 55.77 2.04 11.46
C MET A 15 56.58 1.05 10.60
N GLY A 16 56.09 0.68 9.41
CA GLY A 16 56.80 -0.14 8.45
C GLY A 16 58.10 0.52 7.91
N CYS A 17 58.12 1.86 7.87
CA CYS A 17 59.32 2.64 7.54
C CYS A 17 60.27 2.86 8.72
N GLY A 18 60.09 2.19 9.86
CA GLY A 18 60.98 2.24 11.03
C GLY A 18 60.64 3.33 12.06
N ALA A 19 59.52 4.03 11.93
CA ALA A 19 59.07 4.97 12.95
C ALA A 19 58.49 4.23 14.17
N SER A 20 58.77 4.72 15.39
CA SER A 20 58.11 4.16 16.57
C SER A 20 56.60 4.46 16.56
N GLU A 21 55.79 3.56 17.11
CA GLU A 21 54.30 3.72 17.22
C GLU A 21 53.95 5.08 17.85
N ARG A 22 54.62 5.44 18.94
CA ARG A 22 54.40 6.72 19.67
C ARG A 22 54.61 7.93 18.75
N ARG A 23 55.65 7.90 17.92
CA ARG A 23 56.02 9.01 17.02
C ARG A 23 55.03 9.10 15.84
N ALA A 24 54.63 7.96 15.26
CA ALA A 24 53.67 7.90 14.19
C ALA A 24 52.26 8.35 14.65
N LEU A 25 51.83 7.92 15.84
CA LEU A 25 50.55 8.33 16.44
C LEU A 25 50.50 9.83 16.74
N ALA A 26 51.59 10.38 17.29
CA ALA A 26 51.69 11.82 17.60
C ALA A 26 51.62 12.66 16.32
N ALA A 27 52.34 12.28 15.27
CA ALA A 27 52.37 12.99 13.99
C ALA A 27 51.01 13.00 13.25
N ILE A 28 50.23 11.90 13.36
CA ILE A 28 48.92 11.75 12.68
C ILE A 28 47.78 12.22 13.60
N GLY A 29 48.04 12.53 14.86
CA GLY A 29 47.03 12.96 15.83
C GLY A 29 46.01 11.82 16.12
N MET A 30 46.50 10.60 16.38
CA MET A 30 45.67 9.44 16.65
C MET A 30 46.04 8.78 17.96
N SER A 31 45.06 8.30 18.74
CA SER A 31 45.29 7.52 19.95
C SER A 31 45.66 6.06 19.63
N ALA A 32 46.40 5.41 20.53
CA ALA A 32 46.75 3.99 20.39
C ALA A 32 45.51 3.08 20.40
N SER A 33 44.46 3.44 21.15
CA SER A 33 43.16 2.72 21.13
C SER A 33 42.45 2.85 19.79
N ALA A 34 42.54 4.02 19.17
CA ALA A 34 41.96 4.21 17.81
C ALA A 34 42.74 3.44 16.73
N LEU A 35 44.05 3.27 16.86
CA LEU A 35 44.84 2.42 15.96
C LEU A 35 44.45 0.96 16.08
N ARG A 36 44.26 0.47 17.31
CA ARG A 36 43.93 -0.94 17.62
C ARG A 36 42.43 -1.24 17.45
N TYR A 37 41.61 -0.24 17.13
CA TYR A 37 40.19 -0.46 16.95
C TYR A 37 39.91 -1.41 15.78
N CYS A 38 39.33 -2.54 16.10
CA CYS A 38 38.77 -3.47 15.12
C CYS A 38 37.24 -3.25 15.01
N PRO A 39 36.70 -2.96 13.81
CA PRO A 39 35.25 -2.89 13.62
C PRO A 39 34.62 -4.21 14.04
N ARG A 40 33.52 -4.13 14.78
CA ARG A 40 32.69 -5.33 15.03
C ARG A 40 32.07 -5.79 13.72
N GLU A 41 31.87 -7.09 13.60
CA GLU A 41 31.14 -7.67 12.47
C GLU A 41 29.76 -7.01 12.31
N ASP A 42 29.38 -6.75 11.07
CA ASP A 42 28.08 -6.15 10.79
C ASP A 42 26.96 -7.17 11.04
N ARG A 43 26.28 -7.03 12.18
CA ARG A 43 25.13 -7.86 12.56
C ARG A 43 23.91 -7.65 11.65
N ASN A 44 24.02 -6.82 10.64
CA ASN A 44 22.91 -6.49 9.73
C ASN A 44 23.04 -7.14 8.37
N VAL A 45 24.05 -7.95 8.10
CA VAL A 45 24.30 -8.53 6.77
C VAL A 45 23.05 -9.23 6.24
N GLU A 46 22.54 -10.22 6.99
CA GLU A 46 21.34 -10.98 6.61
C GLU A 46 20.09 -10.09 6.46
N LEU A 47 19.89 -9.15 7.39
CA LEU A 47 18.76 -8.23 7.32
C LEU A 47 18.88 -7.28 6.12
N ARG A 48 20.07 -6.81 5.80
CA ARG A 48 20.35 -5.96 4.65
C ARG A 48 20.06 -6.69 3.34
N GLU A 49 20.54 -7.92 3.21
CA GLU A 49 20.25 -8.76 2.06
C GLU A 49 18.75 -9.00 1.87
N ARG A 50 18.04 -9.31 2.99
CA ARG A 50 16.59 -9.53 2.92
C ARG A 50 15.81 -8.28 2.53
N ILE A 51 16.17 -7.11 3.09
CA ILE A 51 15.60 -5.81 2.71
C ILE A 51 15.81 -5.56 1.20
N GLY A 52 17.03 -5.80 0.69
CA GLY A 52 17.37 -5.67 -0.72
C GLY A 52 16.53 -6.58 -1.60
N ALA A 53 16.45 -7.87 -1.25
CA ALA A 53 15.66 -8.86 -1.99
C ALA A 53 14.17 -8.47 -2.05
N LEU A 54 13.59 -8.03 -0.93
CA LEU A 54 12.19 -7.56 -0.89
C LEU A 54 11.98 -6.30 -1.73
N ALA A 55 12.90 -5.33 -1.66
CA ALA A 55 12.81 -4.09 -2.43
C ALA A 55 12.97 -4.32 -3.94
N HIS A 56 13.83 -5.24 -4.35
CA HIS A 56 13.98 -5.63 -5.76
C HIS A 56 12.76 -6.40 -6.29
N ARG A 57 12.18 -7.25 -5.45
CA ARG A 57 10.96 -7.98 -5.80
C ARG A 57 9.75 -7.03 -5.91
N HIS A 58 9.63 -6.06 -5.00
CA HIS A 58 8.51 -5.13 -4.89
C HIS A 58 8.98 -3.68 -5.13
N ARG A 59 9.28 -3.33 -6.37
CA ARG A 59 9.92 -2.06 -6.77
C ARG A 59 9.15 -0.80 -6.36
N ARG A 60 7.88 -0.91 -6.01
CA ARG A 60 7.03 0.21 -5.59
C ARG A 60 6.83 0.31 -4.08
N TYR A 61 7.35 -0.66 -3.33
CA TYR A 61 7.22 -0.66 -1.88
C TYR A 61 8.20 0.33 -1.23
N GLY A 62 7.64 1.26 -0.48
CA GLY A 62 8.44 2.10 0.43
C GLY A 62 8.86 1.32 1.69
N VAL A 63 9.70 1.94 2.49
CA VAL A 63 10.25 1.32 3.72
C VAL A 63 9.17 0.76 4.66
N GLY A 64 8.00 1.42 4.76
CA GLY A 64 6.89 0.93 5.61
C GLY A 64 6.36 -0.42 5.14
N MET A 65 6.17 -0.61 3.84
CA MET A 65 5.71 -1.87 3.27
C MET A 65 6.77 -2.97 3.37
N ILE A 66 8.05 -2.64 3.16
CA ILE A 66 9.17 -3.58 3.38
C ILE A 66 9.20 -4.03 4.85
N TYR A 67 9.01 -3.11 5.80
CA TYR A 67 8.92 -3.45 7.21
C TYR A 67 7.76 -4.39 7.53
N LEU A 68 6.57 -4.14 6.96
CA LEU A 68 5.41 -5.03 7.14
C LEU A 68 5.66 -6.43 6.55
N LYS A 69 6.32 -6.53 5.38
CA LYS A 69 6.71 -7.81 4.80
C LYS A 69 7.68 -8.58 5.69
N LEU A 70 8.70 -7.92 6.25
CA LEU A 70 9.60 -8.56 7.23
C LEU A 70 8.84 -9.07 8.45
N ARG A 71 7.85 -8.32 8.94
CA ARG A 71 6.98 -8.75 10.04
C ARG A 71 6.12 -9.97 9.68
N GLN A 72 5.58 -10.02 8.47
CA GLN A 72 4.84 -11.18 7.94
C GLN A 72 5.71 -12.43 7.84
N GLU A 73 7.00 -12.26 7.56
CA GLU A 73 8.00 -13.35 7.56
C GLU A 73 8.44 -13.77 8.98
N GLY A 74 7.82 -13.23 10.03
CA GLY A 74 8.17 -13.52 11.42
C GLY A 74 9.44 -12.80 11.93
N ARG A 75 10.02 -11.89 11.14
CA ARG A 75 11.21 -11.13 11.52
C ARG A 75 10.83 -9.93 12.41
N ILE A 76 11.04 -10.08 13.71
CA ILE A 76 10.79 -8.99 14.67
C ILE A 76 12.00 -8.07 14.70
N VAL A 77 11.91 -6.95 13.97
CA VAL A 77 12.97 -5.94 13.88
C VAL A 77 12.44 -4.54 14.20
N ASN A 78 13.30 -3.64 14.64
CA ASN A 78 12.93 -2.25 14.88
C ASN A 78 12.75 -1.51 13.55
N TYR A 79 11.65 -0.77 13.39
CA TYR A 79 11.36 0.03 12.20
C TYR A 79 12.49 1.00 11.83
N LYS A 80 13.02 1.75 12.81
CA LYS A 80 14.13 2.70 12.59
C LYS A 80 15.41 2.01 12.08
N ARG A 81 15.65 0.75 12.49
CA ARG A 81 16.77 -0.05 11.99
C ARG A 81 16.55 -0.43 10.53
N VAL A 82 15.34 -0.85 10.15
CA VAL A 82 14.97 -1.16 8.76
C VAL A 82 15.07 0.10 7.89
N GLU A 83 14.54 1.23 8.36
CA GLU A 83 14.58 2.51 7.64
C GLU A 83 16.02 2.96 7.35
N ARG A 84 16.91 2.86 8.33
CA ARG A 84 18.32 3.19 8.14
C ARG A 84 18.97 2.31 7.09
N LEU A 85 18.84 0.98 7.18
CA LEU A 85 19.42 0.02 6.24
C LEU A 85 18.85 0.18 4.83
N TYR A 86 17.54 0.44 4.70
CA TYR A 86 16.87 0.72 3.44
C TYR A 86 17.43 1.99 2.76
N ARG A 87 17.68 3.04 3.56
CA ARG A 87 18.27 4.29 3.08
C ARG A 87 19.74 4.15 2.71
N GLU A 88 20.53 3.42 3.50
CA GLU A 88 21.95 3.11 3.20
C GLU A 88 22.12 2.39 1.88
N GLN A 89 21.19 1.52 1.50
CA GLN A 89 21.17 0.79 0.22
C GLN A 89 20.57 1.59 -0.94
N GLN A 90 20.16 2.84 -0.72
CA GLN A 90 19.58 3.72 -1.74
C GLN A 90 18.30 3.16 -2.40
N LEU A 91 17.52 2.36 -1.68
CA LEU A 91 16.32 1.69 -2.17
C LEU A 91 15.07 2.59 -2.18
N GLN A 92 15.23 3.88 -1.93
CA GLN A 92 14.09 4.81 -1.79
C GLN A 92 13.30 4.94 -3.09
N VAL A 93 12.00 4.72 -2.99
CA VAL A 93 11.07 4.90 -4.10
C VAL A 93 10.93 6.39 -4.41
N ARG A 94 11.09 6.77 -5.67
CA ARG A 94 10.89 8.16 -6.12
C ARG A 94 9.46 8.61 -5.82
N ARG A 95 9.32 9.62 -4.96
CA ARG A 95 8.03 10.30 -4.76
C ARG A 95 7.71 11.16 -5.97
N ARG A 96 6.54 10.98 -6.58
CA ARG A 96 6.04 11.93 -7.58
C ARG A 96 5.93 13.32 -6.93
N LYS A 97 6.64 14.31 -7.46
CA LYS A 97 6.41 15.71 -7.08
C LYS A 97 4.97 16.07 -7.47
N ARG A 98 4.15 16.47 -6.50
CA ARG A 98 2.83 16.99 -6.78
C ARG A 98 2.99 18.22 -7.69
N LYS A 99 2.35 18.22 -8.85
CA LYS A 99 2.22 19.43 -9.64
C LYS A 99 1.47 20.47 -8.79
N LYS A 100 2.02 21.68 -8.64
CA LYS A 100 1.30 22.79 -8.03
C LYS A 100 0.16 23.14 -9.00
N VAL A 101 -1.03 22.66 -8.72
CA VAL A 101 -2.25 23.06 -9.43
C VAL A 101 -2.71 24.37 -8.80
N PRO A 102 -3.05 25.42 -9.59
CA PRO A 102 -3.63 26.64 -9.04
C PRO A 102 -4.79 26.31 -8.11
N VAL A 103 -4.80 26.93 -6.94
CA VAL A 103 -5.82 26.67 -5.92
C VAL A 103 -7.06 27.48 -6.33
N GLY A 104 -7.98 26.85 -7.07
CA GLY A 104 -9.37 27.30 -7.10
C GLY A 104 -10.02 27.06 -5.73
N GLU A 105 -11.16 27.68 -5.45
CA GLU A 105 -11.91 27.44 -4.22
C GLU A 105 -12.11 25.94 -4.00
N ARG A 106 -11.36 25.39 -3.06
CA ARG A 106 -11.48 23.99 -2.66
C ARG A 106 -12.55 23.93 -1.59
N GLN A 107 -13.74 23.49 -1.95
CA GLN A 107 -14.66 23.01 -0.94
C GLN A 107 -14.16 21.64 -0.43
N PRO A 108 -13.78 21.53 0.84
CA PRO A 108 -13.37 20.25 1.41
C PRO A 108 -14.49 19.24 1.27
N LEU A 109 -14.17 18.01 0.88
CA LEU A 109 -15.13 16.93 0.93
C LEU A 109 -15.44 16.64 2.39
N LEU A 110 -16.69 16.88 2.82
CA LEU A 110 -17.11 16.58 4.18
C LEU A 110 -16.95 15.07 4.41
N ARG A 111 -16.09 14.73 5.38
CA ARG A 111 -15.87 13.34 5.77
C ARG A 111 -17.04 12.89 6.65
N PRO A 112 -17.69 11.74 6.30
CA PRO A 112 -18.69 11.16 7.17
C PRO A 112 -18.07 10.77 8.51
N SER A 113 -18.85 10.87 9.59
CA SER A 113 -18.38 10.58 10.96
C SER A 113 -18.53 9.12 11.36
N GLN A 114 -19.40 8.39 10.69
CA GLN A 114 -19.76 7.00 11.05
C GLN A 114 -19.71 6.09 9.83
N ALA A 115 -19.37 4.83 10.07
CA ALA A 115 -19.43 3.78 9.05
C ALA A 115 -20.84 3.67 8.45
N ASN A 116 -20.90 3.31 7.19
CA ASN A 116 -22.13 3.17 6.41
C ASN A 116 -22.95 4.47 6.22
N GLN A 117 -22.38 5.65 6.48
CA GLN A 117 -23.01 6.90 6.06
C GLN A 117 -22.87 7.11 4.55
N VAL A 118 -21.65 7.01 4.04
CA VAL A 118 -21.35 7.22 2.63
C VAL A 118 -20.41 6.15 2.12
N TRP A 119 -20.80 5.46 1.06
CA TRP A 119 -19.88 4.62 0.28
C TRP A 119 -19.56 5.29 -1.05
N SER A 120 -18.29 5.31 -1.40
CA SER A 120 -17.82 5.72 -2.73
C SER A 120 -17.55 4.50 -3.58
N MET A 121 -18.00 4.53 -4.84
CA MET A 121 -17.78 3.43 -5.79
C MET A 121 -17.11 3.93 -7.05
N ASP A 122 -16.26 3.07 -7.62
CA ASP A 122 -15.57 3.34 -8.88
C ASP A 122 -15.13 2.03 -9.55
N PHE A 123 -14.81 2.09 -10.84
CA PHE A 123 -14.24 0.98 -11.59
C PHE A 123 -12.74 1.17 -11.82
N VAL A 124 -12.01 0.11 -11.59
CA VAL A 124 -10.60 -0.01 -12.00
C VAL A 124 -10.49 -1.06 -13.09
N PHE A 125 -9.76 -0.75 -14.15
CA PHE A 125 -9.53 -1.67 -15.26
C PHE A 125 -8.10 -2.17 -15.24
N ASP A 126 -7.91 -3.45 -15.52
CA ASP A 126 -6.62 -4.10 -15.71
C ASP A 126 -6.74 -5.20 -16.79
N ARG A 127 -5.66 -5.95 -17.00
CA ARG A 127 -5.63 -7.05 -17.98
C ARG A 127 -5.03 -8.30 -17.36
N THR A 128 -5.56 -9.44 -17.75
CA THR A 128 -4.92 -10.74 -17.50
C THR A 128 -3.72 -10.95 -18.43
N ALA A 129 -2.87 -11.92 -18.13
CA ALA A 129 -1.66 -12.21 -18.92
C ALA A 129 -1.96 -12.53 -20.40
N ASP A 130 -3.15 -13.05 -20.69
CA ASP A 130 -3.69 -13.30 -22.04
C ASP A 130 -4.24 -12.02 -22.74
N GLY A 131 -4.03 -10.85 -22.13
CA GLY A 131 -4.42 -9.55 -22.67
C GLY A 131 -5.90 -9.18 -22.49
N ARG A 132 -6.73 -10.06 -21.94
CA ARG A 132 -8.17 -9.81 -21.76
C ARG A 132 -8.40 -8.82 -20.62
N VAL A 133 -9.28 -7.86 -20.84
CA VAL A 133 -9.65 -6.86 -19.84
C VAL A 133 -10.36 -7.51 -18.65
N ILE A 134 -10.00 -7.08 -17.46
CA ILE A 134 -10.73 -7.28 -16.20
C ILE A 134 -11.25 -5.96 -15.68
N LYS A 135 -12.43 -5.99 -15.10
CA LYS A 135 -13.11 -4.83 -14.53
C LYS A 135 -13.33 -5.08 -13.04
N CYS A 136 -12.74 -4.23 -12.21
CA CYS A 136 -12.82 -4.32 -10.76
C CYS A 136 -13.78 -3.25 -10.26
N LEU A 137 -14.91 -3.65 -9.68
CA LEU A 137 -15.77 -2.74 -8.91
C LEU A 137 -15.18 -2.58 -7.52
N VAL A 138 -14.84 -1.37 -7.17
CA VAL A 138 -14.30 -1.01 -5.86
C VAL A 138 -15.33 -0.20 -5.09
N ILE A 139 -15.63 -0.61 -3.88
CA ILE A 139 -16.54 0.08 -2.97
C ILE A 139 -15.78 0.38 -1.67
N VAL A 140 -15.73 1.64 -1.27
CA VAL A 140 -14.99 2.13 -0.09
C VAL A 140 -15.96 2.87 0.82
N ASP A 141 -15.87 2.62 2.12
CA ASP A 141 -16.54 3.42 3.14
C ASP A 141 -15.74 4.70 3.39
N ASP A 142 -16.35 5.85 3.14
CA ASP A 142 -15.66 7.15 3.23
C ASP A 142 -15.29 7.56 4.67
N ALA A 143 -15.96 7.02 5.68
CA ALA A 143 -15.67 7.30 7.08
C ALA A 143 -14.47 6.50 7.58
N THR A 144 -14.47 5.19 7.32
CA THR A 144 -13.45 4.26 7.82
C THR A 144 -12.28 4.09 6.86
N HIS A 145 -12.44 4.48 5.58
CA HIS A 145 -11.52 4.21 4.47
C HIS A 145 -11.29 2.72 4.20
N GLU A 146 -12.19 1.88 4.69
CA GLU A 146 -12.16 0.45 4.50
C GLU A 146 -12.72 0.07 3.12
N ALA A 147 -12.11 -0.92 2.47
CA ALA A 147 -12.69 -1.54 1.29
C ALA A 147 -13.90 -2.39 1.69
N VAL A 148 -15.09 -1.93 1.37
CA VAL A 148 -16.34 -2.66 1.60
C VAL A 148 -16.47 -3.85 0.66
N ALA A 149 -16.04 -3.67 -0.60
CA ALA A 149 -15.96 -4.74 -1.58
C ALA A 149 -14.95 -4.41 -2.69
N ILE A 150 -14.32 -5.45 -3.20
CA ILE A 150 -13.59 -5.46 -4.47
C ILE A 150 -14.11 -6.67 -5.25
N GLU A 151 -14.86 -6.43 -6.30
CA GLU A 151 -15.42 -7.49 -7.17
C GLU A 151 -14.74 -7.44 -8.53
N VAL A 152 -14.19 -8.56 -8.98
CA VAL A 152 -13.43 -8.64 -10.24
C VAL A 152 -14.15 -9.56 -11.20
N GLU A 153 -14.56 -9.02 -12.35
CA GLU A 153 -15.21 -9.78 -13.42
C GLU A 153 -14.72 -9.28 -14.79
N ARG A 154 -15.03 -10.02 -15.85
CA ARG A 154 -14.75 -9.59 -17.24
C ARG A 154 -15.59 -8.38 -17.63
N ALA A 155 -16.85 -8.35 -17.19
CA ALA A 155 -17.78 -7.27 -17.40
C ALA A 155 -18.72 -7.15 -16.21
N ILE A 156 -18.91 -5.94 -15.69
CA ILE A 156 -19.87 -5.63 -14.64
C ILE A 156 -20.79 -4.54 -15.19
N ALA A 157 -22.03 -4.90 -15.48
CA ALA A 157 -23.10 -3.97 -15.85
C ALA A 157 -23.88 -3.52 -14.60
N GLY A 158 -24.85 -2.62 -14.75
CA GLY A 158 -25.65 -2.11 -13.63
C GLY A 158 -26.30 -3.20 -12.77
N HIS A 159 -26.82 -4.28 -13.37
CA HIS A 159 -27.32 -5.45 -12.61
C HIS A 159 -26.22 -6.21 -11.84
N GLY A 160 -24.99 -6.22 -12.35
CA GLY A 160 -23.85 -6.76 -11.63
C GLY A 160 -23.55 -5.94 -10.38
N VAL A 161 -23.58 -4.62 -10.49
CA VAL A 161 -23.40 -3.70 -9.34
C VAL A 161 -24.49 -3.93 -8.29
N THR A 162 -25.77 -3.96 -8.67
CA THR A 162 -26.88 -4.20 -7.72
C THR A 162 -26.82 -5.58 -7.08
N ARG A 163 -26.34 -6.61 -7.78
CA ARG A 163 -26.08 -7.95 -7.21
C ARG A 163 -25.03 -7.89 -6.10
N VAL A 164 -23.93 -7.15 -6.30
CA VAL A 164 -22.88 -6.94 -5.27
C VAL A 164 -23.47 -6.22 -4.07
N LEU A 165 -24.20 -5.12 -4.30
CA LEU A 165 -24.83 -4.34 -3.24
C LEU A 165 -25.87 -5.15 -2.45
N ASN A 166 -26.64 -6.02 -3.07
CA ASN A 166 -27.57 -6.92 -2.39
C ASN A 166 -26.83 -7.92 -1.47
N ARG A 167 -25.67 -8.44 -1.89
CA ARG A 167 -24.83 -9.29 -1.01
C ARG A 167 -24.31 -8.51 0.19
N LEU A 168 -23.90 -7.27 -0.02
CA LEU A 168 -23.42 -6.40 1.05
C LEU A 168 -24.54 -6.04 2.04
N ALA A 169 -25.77 -5.81 1.54
CA ALA A 169 -26.92 -5.53 2.37
C ALA A 169 -27.19 -6.62 3.42
N ILE A 170 -26.98 -7.89 3.06
CA ILE A 170 -27.16 -9.04 3.96
C ILE A 170 -26.03 -9.12 5.01
N ARG A 171 -24.80 -8.71 4.65
CA ARG A 171 -23.60 -8.94 5.48
C ARG A 171 -23.25 -7.78 6.38
N ARG A 172 -23.44 -6.55 5.90
CA ARG A 172 -22.98 -5.32 6.55
C ARG A 172 -24.08 -4.28 6.70
N GLY A 173 -25.20 -4.44 6.02
CA GLY A 173 -26.19 -3.39 5.83
C GLY A 173 -25.85 -2.51 4.63
N LEU A 174 -26.68 -1.49 4.40
CA LEU A 174 -26.51 -0.55 3.29
C LEU A 174 -26.10 0.83 3.81
N PRO A 175 -25.42 1.65 3.00
CA PRO A 175 -25.12 3.02 3.35
C PRO A 175 -26.34 3.91 3.18
N GLN A 176 -26.33 5.09 3.80
CA GLN A 176 -27.32 6.12 3.55
C GLN A 176 -27.16 6.73 2.16
N VAL A 177 -25.93 6.93 1.73
CA VAL A 177 -25.56 7.56 0.48
C VAL A 177 -24.53 6.71 -0.27
N ILE A 178 -24.74 6.54 -1.57
CA ILE A 178 -23.73 6.00 -2.49
C ILE A 178 -23.28 7.13 -3.40
N ARG A 179 -21.96 7.38 -3.43
CA ARG A 179 -21.30 8.35 -4.30
C ARG A 179 -20.59 7.64 -5.43
N THR A 180 -20.83 8.07 -6.68
CA THR A 180 -20.23 7.48 -7.87
C THR A 180 -19.98 8.53 -8.94
N ASP A 181 -19.20 8.16 -9.95
CA ASP A 181 -19.15 8.92 -11.21
C ASP A 181 -20.44 8.75 -12.03
N ASN A 182 -20.49 9.40 -13.21
CA ASN A 182 -21.63 9.34 -14.13
C ASN A 182 -21.57 8.14 -15.10
N GLY A 183 -20.87 7.07 -14.71
CA GLY A 183 -20.82 5.83 -15.52
C GLY A 183 -22.19 5.23 -15.71
N LYS A 184 -22.47 4.72 -16.93
CA LYS A 184 -23.77 4.12 -17.28
C LYS A 184 -24.18 2.99 -16.34
N GLU A 185 -23.23 2.30 -15.76
CA GLU A 185 -23.44 1.22 -14.80
C GLU A 185 -23.98 1.72 -13.46
N PHE A 186 -23.64 2.96 -13.08
CA PHE A 186 -24.04 3.57 -11.82
C PHE A 186 -25.27 4.46 -11.92
N CYS A 187 -25.51 5.10 -13.07
CA CYS A 187 -26.65 5.99 -13.30
C CYS A 187 -27.75 5.35 -14.17
N GLY A 188 -27.59 4.09 -14.57
CA GLY A 188 -28.57 3.36 -15.38
C GLY A 188 -29.84 3.00 -14.60
N LYS A 189 -30.93 2.68 -15.32
CA LYS A 189 -32.24 2.36 -14.76
C LYS A 189 -32.20 1.32 -13.61
N ALA A 190 -31.38 0.27 -13.77
CA ALA A 190 -31.25 -0.79 -12.75
C ALA A 190 -30.74 -0.27 -11.42
N MET A 191 -29.72 0.61 -11.45
CA MET A 191 -29.14 1.17 -10.22
C MET A 191 -30.05 2.19 -9.57
N VAL A 192 -30.70 3.05 -10.36
CA VAL A 192 -31.67 4.05 -9.87
C VAL A 192 -32.86 3.36 -9.22
N ALA A 193 -33.46 2.37 -9.89
CA ALA A 193 -34.57 1.61 -9.32
C ALA A 193 -34.18 0.85 -8.05
N TRP A 194 -32.99 0.26 -8.03
CA TRP A 194 -32.48 -0.42 -6.84
C TRP A 194 -32.30 0.53 -5.66
N ALA A 195 -31.69 1.69 -5.88
CA ALA A 195 -31.43 2.67 -4.84
C ALA A 195 -32.75 3.21 -4.25
N HIS A 196 -33.73 3.51 -5.11
CA HIS A 196 -35.07 3.93 -4.68
C HIS A 196 -35.75 2.84 -3.83
N ALA A 197 -35.73 1.59 -4.29
CA ALA A 197 -36.34 0.47 -3.58
C ALA A 197 -35.70 0.17 -2.21
N ARG A 198 -34.43 0.54 -2.04
CA ARG A 198 -33.66 0.30 -0.80
C ARG A 198 -33.53 1.54 0.08
N GLY A 199 -34.09 2.68 -0.29
CA GLY A 199 -33.96 3.94 0.45
C GLY A 199 -32.54 4.51 0.49
N VAL A 200 -31.69 4.16 -0.49
CA VAL A 200 -30.32 4.63 -0.59
C VAL A 200 -30.25 5.83 -1.51
N GLN A 201 -29.65 6.93 -1.07
CA GLN A 201 -29.47 8.12 -1.88
C GLN A 201 -28.28 7.93 -2.85
N LEU A 202 -28.54 8.04 -4.15
CA LEU A 202 -27.46 8.11 -5.15
C LEU A 202 -26.99 9.56 -5.30
N ARG A 203 -25.68 9.78 -5.17
CA ARG A 203 -25.07 11.07 -5.36
C ARG A 203 -23.99 10.96 -6.46
N LEU A 204 -24.36 11.41 -7.65
CA LEU A 204 -23.44 11.49 -8.79
C LEU A 204 -22.50 12.68 -8.60
N ILE A 205 -21.20 12.47 -8.90
CA ILE A 205 -20.22 13.57 -8.88
C ILE A 205 -20.50 14.51 -10.05
N GLN A 206 -20.20 15.79 -9.84
CA GLN A 206 -20.32 16.78 -10.90
C GLN A 206 -19.26 16.54 -11.99
N PRO A 207 -19.61 16.64 -13.27
CA PRO A 207 -18.65 16.55 -14.35
C PRO A 207 -17.46 17.50 -14.14
N GLY A 208 -16.23 17.01 -14.32
CA GLY A 208 -15.02 17.80 -14.13
C GLY A 208 -14.59 18.04 -12.67
N LYS A 209 -15.29 17.46 -11.69
CA LYS A 209 -14.92 17.56 -10.26
C LYS A 209 -14.55 16.18 -9.65
N PRO A 210 -13.45 15.55 -10.09
CA PRO A 210 -13.03 14.25 -9.58
C PRO A 210 -12.78 14.27 -8.05
N ASN A 211 -12.40 15.42 -7.49
CA ASN A 211 -12.20 15.56 -6.04
C ASN A 211 -13.42 15.13 -5.19
N GLN A 212 -14.62 15.11 -5.78
CA GLN A 212 -15.82 14.64 -5.09
C GLN A 212 -15.82 13.11 -4.86
N ASN A 213 -14.96 12.35 -5.56
CA ASN A 213 -14.78 10.90 -5.38
C ASN A 213 -13.38 10.53 -4.85
N ALA A 214 -12.72 11.47 -4.18
CA ALA A 214 -11.31 11.40 -3.81
C ALA A 214 -10.95 10.19 -2.92
N TYR A 215 -11.89 9.68 -2.12
CA TYR A 215 -11.62 8.54 -1.24
C TYR A 215 -11.40 7.25 -2.04
N VAL A 216 -12.33 6.90 -2.93
CA VAL A 216 -12.17 5.72 -3.78
C VAL A 216 -11.04 5.90 -4.80
N GLU A 217 -10.81 7.11 -5.33
CA GLU A 217 -9.67 7.39 -6.21
C GLU A 217 -8.32 7.16 -5.49
N SER A 218 -8.21 7.62 -4.24
CA SER A 218 -7.02 7.38 -3.41
C SER A 218 -6.81 5.90 -3.13
N PHE A 219 -7.90 5.18 -2.86
CA PHE A 219 -7.86 3.73 -2.69
C PHE A 219 -7.44 3.03 -3.98
N ASN A 220 -8.03 3.39 -5.13
CA ASN A 220 -7.70 2.83 -6.44
C ASN A 220 -6.23 3.06 -6.81
N GLY A 221 -5.67 4.21 -6.44
CA GLY A 221 -4.24 4.47 -6.58
C GLY A 221 -3.38 3.45 -5.83
N ARG A 222 -3.71 3.14 -4.58
CA ARG A 222 -3.02 2.12 -3.79
C ARG A 222 -3.26 0.71 -4.33
N LEU A 223 -4.50 0.39 -4.69
CA LEU A 223 -4.85 -0.89 -5.31
C LEU A 223 -4.01 -1.13 -6.57
N ARG A 224 -3.80 -0.10 -7.40
CA ARG A 224 -2.90 -0.19 -8.56
C ARG A 224 -1.45 -0.40 -8.16
N ASP A 225 -0.93 0.40 -7.23
CA ASP A 225 0.48 0.39 -6.86
C ASP A 225 0.88 -0.86 -6.07
N GLU A 226 0.02 -1.35 -5.18
CA GLU A 226 0.30 -2.48 -4.30
C GLU A 226 -0.19 -3.81 -4.89
N CYS A 227 -1.12 -3.75 -5.88
CA CYS A 227 -1.79 -4.91 -6.40
C CYS A 227 -1.62 -5.08 -7.92
N LEU A 228 -2.30 -4.28 -8.70
CA LEU A 228 -2.47 -4.55 -10.12
C LEU A 228 -1.16 -4.43 -10.91
N ASN A 229 -0.27 -3.51 -10.53
CA ASN A 229 0.99 -3.28 -11.22
C ASN A 229 2.15 -4.23 -10.82
N GLU A 230 1.98 -4.96 -9.72
CA GLU A 230 3.04 -5.84 -9.22
C GLU A 230 2.92 -7.28 -9.69
N HIS A 231 1.75 -7.67 -10.20
CA HIS A 231 1.48 -9.06 -10.52
C HIS A 231 0.83 -9.20 -11.88
N TRP A 232 1.20 -10.27 -12.56
CA TRP A 232 0.54 -10.76 -13.75
C TRP A 232 -0.52 -11.77 -13.35
N PHE A 233 -1.77 -11.52 -13.72
CA PHE A 233 -2.87 -12.44 -13.45
C PHE A 233 -3.03 -13.42 -14.61
N PRO A 234 -2.65 -14.70 -14.46
CA PRO A 234 -2.85 -15.68 -15.51
C PRO A 234 -4.33 -15.82 -15.88
N THR A 235 -5.21 -15.82 -14.88
CA THR A 235 -6.65 -15.97 -15.05
C THR A 235 -7.43 -15.04 -14.14
N LEU A 236 -8.73 -14.88 -14.41
CA LEU A 236 -9.66 -14.16 -13.53
C LEU A 236 -9.76 -14.79 -12.13
N LEU A 237 -9.68 -16.12 -12.05
CA LEU A 237 -9.70 -16.86 -10.79
C LEU A 237 -8.49 -16.50 -9.93
N HIS A 238 -7.31 -16.46 -10.54
CA HIS A 238 -6.07 -16.07 -9.86
C HIS A 238 -6.13 -14.64 -9.31
N ALA A 239 -6.77 -13.71 -10.04
CA ALA A 239 -6.98 -12.35 -9.57
C ALA A 239 -7.87 -12.29 -8.31
N ASN A 240 -8.78 -13.24 -8.13
CA ASN A 240 -9.71 -13.28 -7.00
C ASN A 240 -9.19 -14.06 -5.79
N GLU A 241 -8.36 -15.09 -5.98
CA GLU A 241 -8.08 -16.08 -4.95
C GLU A 241 -6.70 -15.97 -4.30
N GLN A 242 -5.70 -15.46 -5.00
CA GLN A 242 -4.31 -15.62 -4.54
C GLN A 242 -3.65 -14.35 -3.99
N ARG A 243 -4.43 -13.30 -3.69
CA ARG A 243 -3.80 -12.04 -3.44
C ARG A 243 -4.18 -11.34 -2.14
N PRO A 244 -3.20 -11.23 -1.19
CA PRO A 244 -3.37 -10.41 -0.01
C PRO A 244 -3.34 -8.91 -0.39
N HIS A 245 -4.28 -8.13 0.15
CA HIS A 245 -4.31 -6.68 0.04
C HIS A 245 -4.12 -6.05 1.42
N ASP A 246 -3.22 -5.09 1.54
CA ASP A 246 -3.07 -4.35 2.80
C ASP A 246 -4.34 -3.59 3.17
N ALA A 247 -5.09 -3.11 2.18
CA ALA A 247 -6.42 -2.51 2.38
C ALA A 247 -7.47 -3.50 2.92
N LEU A 248 -7.21 -4.80 2.82
CA LEU A 248 -8.02 -5.89 3.38
C LEU A 248 -7.34 -6.54 4.59
N GLY A 249 -6.41 -5.84 5.24
CA GLY A 249 -5.64 -6.37 6.37
C GLY A 249 -4.68 -7.51 5.99
N GLY A 250 -4.16 -7.48 4.75
CA GLY A 250 -3.26 -8.52 4.23
C GLY A 250 -3.97 -9.79 3.74
N LEU A 251 -5.29 -9.79 3.68
CA LEU A 251 -6.10 -10.91 3.19
C LEU A 251 -6.33 -10.82 1.67
N THR A 252 -6.52 -11.96 1.02
CA THR A 252 -7.05 -12.00 -0.35
C THR A 252 -8.51 -11.56 -0.38
N PRO A 253 -9.06 -11.11 -1.52
CA PRO A 253 -10.48 -10.80 -1.63
C PRO A 253 -11.39 -11.96 -1.22
N THR A 254 -10.98 -13.19 -1.47
CA THR A 254 -11.71 -14.40 -1.07
C THR A 254 -11.58 -14.67 0.42
N GLU A 255 -10.41 -14.56 1.02
CA GLU A 255 -10.21 -14.71 2.46
C GLU A 255 -10.94 -13.64 3.25
N TYR A 256 -10.85 -12.38 2.83
CA TYR A 256 -11.58 -11.27 3.41
C TYR A 256 -13.10 -11.53 3.36
N ARG A 257 -13.61 -11.93 2.21
CA ARG A 257 -15.02 -12.32 2.03
C ARG A 257 -15.44 -13.44 2.97
N ASN A 258 -14.63 -14.49 3.10
CA ASN A 258 -14.92 -15.66 3.94
C ASN A 258 -14.82 -15.35 5.44
N GLN A 259 -13.88 -14.49 5.85
CA GLN A 259 -13.72 -14.09 7.24
C GLN A 259 -14.90 -13.25 7.74
N HIS A 260 -15.42 -12.35 6.88
CA HIS A 260 -16.61 -11.57 7.20
C HIS A 260 -17.91 -12.39 7.12
N ALA A 261 -17.95 -13.44 6.29
CA ALA A 261 -19.09 -14.37 6.27
C ALA A 261 -19.19 -15.20 7.55
N ARG A 262 -18.06 -15.61 8.14
CA ARG A 262 -18.03 -16.36 9.42
C ARG A 262 -18.42 -15.52 10.62
N ARG A 263 -18.10 -14.21 10.64
CA ARG A 263 -18.51 -13.31 11.73
C ARG A 263 -20.01 -13.07 11.80
N SER A 264 -20.72 -13.11 10.67
CA SER A 264 -22.18 -12.93 10.66
C SER A 264 -22.96 -14.16 11.11
N THR A 265 -22.37 -15.36 11.06
CA THR A 265 -23.01 -16.60 11.53
C THR A 265 -22.87 -16.81 13.04
N PHE A 266 -21.91 -16.17 13.72
CA PHE A 266 -21.75 -16.25 15.17
C PHE A 266 -22.59 -15.22 15.95
N GLY A 267 -23.28 -14.29 15.29
CA GLY A 267 -24.13 -13.27 15.91
C GLY A 267 -25.62 -13.66 16.01
N LEU A 268 -26.02 -14.86 15.61
CA LEU A 268 -27.41 -15.31 15.60
C LEU A 268 -27.71 -16.43 16.62
N SER A 269 -26.80 -16.69 17.55
CA SER A 269 -27.02 -17.63 18.65
C SER A 269 -26.61 -16.98 19.98
N ALA A 270 -27.47 -16.08 20.48
CA ALA A 270 -27.60 -15.68 21.87
C ALA A 270 -29.01 -15.13 22.10
#